data_54280ad02a70f72ab74d010f0cf8fe12
#
_entry.id   54280ad02a70f72ab74d010f0cf8fe12
#
_cell.length_a   1.000
_cell.length_b   1.000
_cell.length_c   1.000
_cell.angle_alpha   90.00
_cell.angle_beta   90.00
_cell.angle_gamma   90.00
#
_symmetry.space_group_name_H-M   'P 1'
#
loop_
_entity.id
_entity.type
_entity.pdbx_description
1 polymer ?
#
loop_
_entity_poly.entity_id
_entity_poly.type
_entity_poly.pdbx_seq_one_letter_code
_entity_poly.pdbx_strand_id
1 'polypeptide(L)'
;MRALRSRTTACWLIGLTAAVCVAGGCMPAEWSFQSSPVFVVLLVALVVHLSLVIIHRMKIKGVISDWAFLATHVGIWLALVSGLAGACLNEELRVMVSKGYENNEAFDRDYRTVRLPYSLLLKDFWIERDAADATPTQYAATVIIDGKEVAEVAVNAPHSMGLGEDIYLVDFHPEGSGGNVNACLMMVERQPMKYPMLAGLSLLLLGAIARLKK
;
A
#
# COMPACT_ATOMS: atom_id res chain seq x y z
N MET A 1 1.14 19.24 -29.59
CA MET A 1 2.25 18.66 -28.80
C MET A 1 3.08 19.65 -27.97
N ARG A 2 3.41 20.89 -28.46
CA ARG A 2 4.15 21.89 -27.63
C ARG A 2 3.33 22.34 -26.41
N ALA A 3 2.04 22.61 -26.57
CA ALA A 3 1.16 23.00 -25.47
C ALA A 3 1.09 21.93 -24.37
N LEU A 4 0.99 20.65 -24.71
CA LEU A 4 0.92 19.53 -23.76
C LEU A 4 2.18 19.33 -22.92
N ARG A 5 3.30 19.96 -23.28
CA ARG A 5 4.59 19.91 -22.54
C ARG A 5 4.92 21.24 -21.85
N SER A 6 3.96 22.17 -21.82
CA SER A 6 4.19 23.50 -21.25
C SER A 6 4.17 23.46 -19.72
N ARG A 7 4.92 24.36 -19.09
CA ARG A 7 4.88 24.57 -17.62
C ARG A 7 3.47 24.98 -17.16
N THR A 8 2.78 25.76 -17.98
CA THR A 8 1.42 26.20 -17.70
C THR A 8 0.46 25.01 -17.59
N THR A 9 0.56 24.02 -18.51
CA THR A 9 -0.26 22.80 -18.44
C THR A 9 0.05 21.98 -17.19
N ALA A 10 1.34 21.86 -16.81
CA ALA A 10 1.72 21.21 -15.56
C ALA A 10 1.10 21.90 -14.33
N CYS A 11 1.18 23.22 -14.25
CA CYS A 11 0.60 23.99 -13.15
C CYS A 11 -0.91 23.82 -13.05
N TRP A 12 -1.62 23.83 -14.18
CA TRP A 12 -3.06 23.58 -14.19
C TRP A 12 -3.42 22.17 -13.75
N LEU A 13 -2.74 21.14 -14.25
CA LEU A 13 -2.99 19.75 -13.85
C LEU A 13 -2.73 19.54 -12.36
N ILE A 14 -1.62 20.05 -11.85
CA ILE A 14 -1.28 19.94 -10.42
C ILE A 14 -2.30 20.72 -9.56
N GLY A 15 -2.64 21.95 -9.96
CA GLY A 15 -3.60 22.78 -9.25
C GLY A 15 -5.01 22.15 -9.21
N LEU A 16 -5.49 21.61 -10.34
CA LEU A 16 -6.77 20.91 -10.40
C LEU A 16 -6.76 19.63 -9.55
N THR A 17 -5.67 18.85 -9.62
CA THR A 17 -5.55 17.64 -8.79
C THR A 17 -5.56 17.99 -7.31
N ALA A 18 -4.81 19.03 -6.90
CA ALA A 18 -4.81 19.50 -5.52
C ALA A 18 -6.19 20.01 -5.08
N ALA A 19 -6.91 20.76 -5.94
CA ALA A 19 -8.25 21.22 -5.66
C ALA A 19 -9.24 20.06 -5.45
N VAL A 20 -9.15 19.01 -6.28
CA VAL A 20 -9.98 17.79 -6.12
C VAL A 20 -9.63 17.05 -4.83
N CYS A 21 -8.35 16.96 -4.47
CA CYS A 21 -7.93 16.35 -3.20
C CYS A 21 -8.50 17.12 -2.00
N VAL A 22 -8.42 18.47 -2.00
CA VAL A 22 -8.97 19.31 -0.93
C VAL A 22 -10.49 19.17 -0.85
N ALA A 23 -11.18 19.27 -1.99
CA ALA A 23 -12.63 19.11 -2.04
C ALA A 23 -13.05 17.72 -1.54
N GLY A 24 -12.35 16.66 -1.99
CA GLY A 24 -12.60 15.29 -1.56
C GLY A 24 -12.36 15.06 -0.06
N GLY A 25 -11.34 15.70 0.51
CA GLY A 25 -11.08 15.62 1.95
C GLY A 25 -12.13 16.34 2.82
N CYS A 26 -12.91 17.25 2.23
CA CYS A 26 -14.03 17.92 2.89
C CYS A 26 -15.36 17.16 2.72
N MET A 27 -15.41 16.11 1.93
CA MET A 27 -16.62 15.30 1.71
C MET A 27 -16.78 14.22 2.78
N PRO A 28 -18.03 13.74 3.03
CA PRO A 28 -18.27 12.61 3.91
C PRO A 28 -17.46 11.37 3.49
N ALA A 29 -17.02 10.56 4.45
CA ALA A 29 -16.17 9.38 4.20
C ALA A 29 -16.81 8.34 3.25
N GLU A 30 -18.14 8.36 3.13
CA GLU A 30 -18.89 7.53 2.19
C GLU A 30 -18.58 7.85 0.71
N TRP A 31 -18.10 9.06 0.45
CA TRP A 31 -17.73 9.52 -0.90
C TRP A 31 -16.24 9.29 -1.14
N SER A 32 -15.92 8.11 -1.61
CA SER A 32 -14.54 7.75 -2.01
C SER A 32 -14.09 8.56 -3.23
N PHE A 33 -13.63 9.81 -3.02
CA PHE A 33 -13.19 10.69 -4.11
C PHE A 33 -12.01 10.10 -4.90
N GLN A 34 -11.19 9.26 -4.26
CA GLN A 34 -10.06 8.58 -4.91
C GLN A 34 -10.52 7.67 -6.05
N SER A 35 -11.71 7.10 -5.95
CA SER A 35 -12.34 6.28 -7.00
C SER A 35 -13.11 7.12 -8.02
N SER A 36 -13.20 8.44 -7.84
CA SER A 36 -13.97 9.29 -8.75
C SER A 36 -13.33 9.32 -10.14
N PRO A 37 -14.12 9.24 -11.22
CA PRO A 37 -13.58 9.32 -12.58
C PRO A 37 -12.79 10.61 -12.85
N VAL A 38 -13.19 11.72 -12.23
CA VAL A 38 -12.50 13.00 -12.35
C VAL A 38 -11.09 12.93 -11.80
N PHE A 39 -10.92 12.36 -10.59
CA PHE A 39 -9.60 12.20 -9.97
C PHE A 39 -8.70 11.27 -10.78
N VAL A 40 -9.23 10.12 -11.22
CA VAL A 40 -8.48 9.15 -12.03
C VAL A 40 -8.03 9.77 -13.36
N VAL A 41 -8.91 10.50 -14.07
CA VAL A 41 -8.58 11.18 -15.33
C VAL A 41 -7.48 12.22 -15.13
N LEU A 42 -7.53 13.00 -14.04
CA LEU A 42 -6.48 13.98 -13.72
C LEU A 42 -5.13 13.31 -13.46
N LEU A 43 -5.11 12.19 -12.71
CA LEU A 43 -3.86 11.43 -12.46
C LEU A 43 -3.31 10.84 -13.76
N VAL A 44 -4.15 10.25 -14.61
CA VAL A 44 -3.73 9.73 -15.92
C VAL A 44 -3.18 10.86 -16.80
N ALA A 45 -3.83 12.03 -16.82
CA ALA A 45 -3.34 13.19 -17.55
C ALA A 45 -1.97 13.66 -17.03
N LEU A 46 -1.73 13.64 -15.72
CA LEU A 46 -0.43 13.92 -15.11
C LEU A 46 0.63 12.93 -15.55
N VAL A 47 0.34 11.62 -15.52
CA VAL A 47 1.26 10.57 -15.98
C VAL A 47 1.63 10.76 -17.43
N VAL A 48 0.65 11.02 -18.31
CA VAL A 48 0.89 11.30 -19.74
C VAL A 48 1.72 12.55 -19.92
N HIS A 49 1.40 13.64 -19.21
CA HIS A 49 2.19 14.89 -19.27
C HIS A 49 3.65 14.64 -18.85
N LEU A 50 3.89 13.96 -17.74
CA LEU A 50 5.23 13.62 -17.26
C LEU A 50 5.99 12.75 -18.26
N SER A 51 5.33 11.75 -18.86
CA SER A 51 5.92 10.91 -19.89
C SER A 51 6.45 11.74 -21.06
N LEU A 52 5.62 12.68 -21.55
CA LEU A 52 6.00 13.57 -22.66
C LEU A 52 7.17 14.49 -22.29
N VAL A 53 7.21 14.98 -21.06
CA VAL A 53 8.30 15.83 -20.55
C VAL A 53 9.60 15.03 -20.43
N ILE A 54 9.56 13.84 -19.85
CA ILE A 54 10.72 12.95 -19.68
C ILE A 54 11.31 12.58 -21.04
N ILE A 55 10.50 12.05 -21.95
CA ILE A 55 10.93 11.63 -23.30
C ILE A 55 11.54 12.80 -24.06
N HIS A 56 10.92 13.97 -23.99
CA HIS A 56 11.44 15.15 -24.67
C HIS A 56 12.80 15.59 -24.10
N ARG A 57 12.95 15.56 -22.77
CA ARG A 57 14.18 15.96 -22.10
C ARG A 57 15.32 15.01 -22.41
N MET A 58 15.04 13.71 -22.42
CA MET A 58 16.02 12.68 -22.79
C MET A 58 16.55 12.87 -24.22
N LYS A 59 15.66 13.22 -25.17
CA LYS A 59 16.05 13.46 -26.56
C LYS A 59 16.93 14.69 -26.77
N ILE A 60 16.77 15.72 -25.93
CA ILE A 60 17.52 16.99 -26.09
C ILE A 60 18.84 16.97 -25.35
N LYS A 61 18.85 16.51 -24.09
CA LYS A 61 20.01 16.63 -23.21
C LYS A 61 20.73 15.31 -22.91
N GLY A 62 20.10 14.19 -23.26
CA GLY A 62 20.57 12.88 -22.85
C GLY A 62 20.38 12.60 -21.35
N VAL A 63 20.62 11.36 -20.96
CA VAL A 63 20.36 10.87 -19.59
C VAL A 63 21.42 11.38 -18.61
N ILE A 64 22.69 11.35 -19.00
CA ILE A 64 23.82 11.63 -18.10
C ILE A 64 23.93 13.11 -17.76
N SER A 65 23.70 14.00 -18.73
CA SER A 65 23.87 15.44 -18.51
C SER A 65 22.79 16.09 -17.63
N ASP A 66 21.65 15.43 -17.43
CA ASP A 66 20.52 15.98 -16.67
C ASP A 66 19.87 14.92 -15.74
N TRP A 67 20.70 14.02 -15.22
CA TRP A 67 20.25 12.87 -14.42
C TRP A 67 19.41 13.27 -13.21
N ALA A 68 19.74 14.36 -12.53
CA ALA A 68 18.99 14.83 -11.36
C ALA A 68 17.56 15.27 -11.74
N PHE A 69 17.38 15.87 -12.94
CA PHE A 69 16.06 16.16 -13.47
C PHE A 69 15.30 14.87 -13.78
N LEU A 70 15.96 13.94 -14.45
CA LEU A 70 15.34 12.68 -14.85
C LEU A 70 14.98 11.84 -13.62
N ALA A 71 15.86 11.72 -12.63
CA ALA A 71 15.59 10.99 -11.41
C ALA A 71 14.36 11.55 -10.69
N THR A 72 14.25 12.87 -10.53
CA THR A 72 13.08 13.51 -9.91
C THR A 72 11.79 13.22 -10.69
N HIS A 73 11.80 13.39 -12.02
CA HIS A 73 10.58 13.26 -12.82
C HIS A 73 10.18 11.81 -13.05
N VAL A 74 11.15 10.91 -13.26
CA VAL A 74 10.89 9.45 -13.35
C VAL A 74 10.43 8.92 -12.00
N GLY A 75 10.99 9.42 -10.89
CA GLY A 75 10.55 9.07 -9.54
C GLY A 75 9.07 9.42 -9.31
N ILE A 76 8.66 10.64 -9.63
CA ILE A 76 7.25 11.06 -9.54
C ILE A 76 6.37 10.21 -10.47
N TRP A 77 6.81 10.01 -11.71
CA TRP A 77 6.09 9.22 -12.70
C TRP A 77 5.87 7.79 -12.23
N LEU A 78 6.91 7.15 -11.72
CA LEU A 78 6.84 5.78 -11.21
C LEU A 78 5.94 5.68 -9.99
N ALA A 79 5.99 6.64 -9.06
CA ALA A 79 5.10 6.69 -7.90
C ALA A 79 3.63 6.84 -8.33
N LEU A 80 3.32 7.73 -9.28
CA LEU A 80 1.96 7.92 -9.79
C LEU A 80 1.43 6.69 -10.52
N VAL A 81 2.25 6.07 -11.39
CA VAL A 81 1.88 4.84 -12.11
C VAL A 81 1.67 3.69 -11.13
N SER A 82 2.56 3.53 -10.14
CA SER A 82 2.42 2.50 -9.12
C SER A 82 1.18 2.71 -8.26
N GLY A 83 0.83 3.95 -7.92
CA GLY A 83 -0.39 4.27 -7.19
C GLY A 83 -1.66 3.93 -7.99
N LEU A 84 -1.70 4.32 -9.27
CA LEU A 84 -2.83 4.00 -10.16
C LEU A 84 -2.96 2.48 -10.39
N ALA A 85 -1.84 1.79 -10.64
CA ALA A 85 -1.85 0.34 -10.82
C ALA A 85 -2.19 -0.39 -9.52
N GLY A 86 -1.68 0.07 -8.38
CA GLY A 86 -1.99 -0.46 -7.06
C GLY A 86 -3.48 -0.38 -6.73
N ALA A 87 -4.15 0.71 -7.10
CA ALA A 87 -5.59 0.85 -6.90
C ALA A 87 -6.42 -0.24 -7.61
N CYS A 88 -5.86 -0.85 -8.67
CA CYS A 88 -6.52 -1.94 -9.42
C CYS A 88 -6.01 -3.34 -9.04
N LEU A 89 -4.78 -3.43 -8.52
CA LEU A 89 -4.06 -4.69 -8.33
C LEU A 89 -3.92 -5.10 -6.85
N ASN A 90 -4.16 -4.17 -5.92
CA ASN A 90 -4.12 -4.49 -4.50
C ASN A 90 -5.33 -5.36 -4.12
N GLU A 91 -5.05 -6.41 -3.35
CA GLU A 91 -6.06 -7.32 -2.83
C GLU A 91 -6.00 -7.33 -1.30
N GLU A 92 -7.15 -7.31 -0.66
CA GLU A 92 -7.32 -7.52 0.77
C GLU A 92 -8.15 -8.78 0.98
N LEU A 93 -7.52 -9.79 1.55
CA LEU A 93 -8.13 -11.09 1.80
C LEU A 93 -8.23 -11.31 3.31
N ARG A 94 -9.39 -11.67 3.79
CA ARG A 94 -9.65 -11.98 5.20
C ARG A 94 -9.68 -13.47 5.41
N VAL A 95 -8.92 -13.97 6.37
CA VAL A 95 -8.82 -15.38 6.70
C VAL A 95 -9.05 -15.59 8.20
N MET A 96 -9.95 -16.53 8.54
CA MET A 96 -10.13 -16.98 9.90
C MET A 96 -9.07 -18.02 10.22
N VAL A 97 -8.24 -17.77 11.23
CA VAL A 97 -7.16 -18.66 11.66
C VAL A 97 -7.48 -19.17 13.06
N SER A 98 -7.51 -20.50 13.25
CA SER A 98 -7.89 -21.15 14.51
C SER A 98 -6.87 -22.15 14.99
N LYS A 99 -6.89 -22.46 16.30
CA LYS A 99 -6.07 -23.51 16.88
C LYS A 99 -6.56 -24.90 16.40
N GLY A 100 -5.63 -25.77 16.02
CA GLY A 100 -5.91 -27.16 15.66
C GLY A 100 -6.46 -27.37 14.25
N TYR A 101 -6.65 -26.33 13.47
CA TYR A 101 -7.14 -26.44 12.09
C TYR A 101 -6.35 -25.51 11.15
N GLU A 102 -5.71 -26.13 10.13
CA GLU A 102 -5.05 -25.37 9.07
C GLU A 102 -6.09 -24.85 8.08
N ASN A 103 -6.06 -23.55 7.80
CA ASN A 103 -6.96 -22.91 6.86
C ASN A 103 -6.20 -22.18 5.76
N ASN A 104 -6.60 -22.37 4.52
CA ASN A 104 -6.12 -21.64 3.34
C ASN A 104 -7.26 -20.94 2.57
N GLU A 105 -8.47 -20.92 3.13
CA GLU A 105 -9.61 -20.24 2.54
C GLU A 105 -9.73 -18.84 3.13
N ALA A 106 -9.65 -17.86 2.26
CA ALA A 106 -9.82 -16.44 2.57
C ALA A 106 -11.03 -15.86 1.85
N PHE A 107 -11.50 -14.71 2.28
CA PHE A 107 -12.61 -13.99 1.66
C PHE A 107 -12.11 -12.62 1.18
N ASP A 108 -12.47 -12.25 -0.04
CA ASP A 108 -12.27 -10.91 -0.56
C ASP A 108 -13.30 -9.91 0.02
N ARG A 109 -13.22 -8.65 -0.41
CA ARG A 109 -14.17 -7.59 0.01
C ARG A 109 -15.62 -7.86 -0.38
N ASP A 110 -15.84 -8.68 -1.43
CA ASP A 110 -17.17 -9.06 -1.93
C ASP A 110 -17.64 -10.39 -1.33
N TYR A 111 -16.95 -10.91 -0.30
CA TYR A 111 -17.21 -12.20 0.36
C TYR A 111 -17.08 -13.40 -0.58
N ARG A 112 -16.28 -13.31 -1.64
CA ARG A 112 -15.96 -14.44 -2.50
C ARG A 112 -14.80 -15.20 -1.88
N THR A 113 -14.92 -16.54 -1.88
CA THR A 113 -13.85 -17.40 -1.39
C THR A 113 -12.66 -17.41 -2.35
N VAL A 114 -11.49 -17.12 -1.82
CA VAL A 114 -10.20 -17.15 -2.52
C VAL A 114 -9.29 -18.10 -1.76
N ARG A 115 -8.59 -19.00 -2.47
CA ARG A 115 -7.61 -19.91 -1.85
C ARG A 115 -6.24 -19.27 -1.83
N LEU A 116 -5.66 -19.22 -0.64
CA LEU A 116 -4.26 -18.83 -0.46
C LEU A 116 -3.34 -19.96 -0.94
N PRO A 117 -2.14 -19.65 -1.45
CA PRO A 117 -1.16 -20.65 -1.87
C PRO A 117 -0.47 -21.37 -0.68
N TYR A 118 -0.80 -20.99 0.54
CA TYR A 118 -0.28 -21.54 1.80
C TYR A 118 -1.42 -21.67 2.82
N SER A 119 -1.21 -22.51 3.83
CA SER A 119 -2.13 -22.67 4.96
C SER A 119 -1.67 -21.85 6.17
N LEU A 120 -2.61 -21.41 6.98
CA LEU A 120 -2.38 -20.69 8.24
C LEU A 120 -3.01 -21.48 9.40
N LEU A 121 -2.25 -21.66 10.48
CA LEU A 121 -2.70 -22.31 11.71
C LEU A 121 -2.34 -21.40 12.90
N LEU A 122 -3.30 -21.12 13.77
CA LEU A 122 -3.04 -20.41 15.01
C LEU A 122 -2.33 -21.36 15.99
N LYS A 123 -1.09 -21.05 16.34
CA LYS A 123 -0.34 -21.77 17.36
C LYS A 123 -0.66 -21.24 18.73
N ASP A 124 -0.56 -19.91 18.91
CA ASP A 124 -0.81 -19.24 20.18
C ASP A 124 -1.28 -17.81 19.97
N PHE A 125 -1.93 -17.25 21.00
CA PHE A 125 -2.36 -15.86 21.03
C PHE A 125 -2.07 -15.30 22.42
N TRP A 126 -1.45 -14.13 22.50
CA TRP A 126 -1.13 -13.50 23.76
C TRP A 126 -1.52 -12.02 23.79
N ILE A 127 -1.78 -11.55 24.99
CA ILE A 127 -2.19 -10.18 25.28
C ILE A 127 -1.21 -9.65 26.31
N GLU A 128 -0.42 -8.66 25.94
CA GLU A 128 0.39 -7.92 26.88
C GLU A 128 -0.51 -6.91 27.62
N ARG A 129 -0.32 -6.80 28.93
CA ARG A 129 -1.09 -5.91 29.78
C ARG A 129 -0.19 -5.02 30.57
N ASP A 130 -0.64 -3.77 30.80
CA ASP A 130 0.05 -2.87 31.72
C ASP A 130 0.07 -3.46 33.13
N ALA A 131 1.22 -3.37 33.82
CA ALA A 131 1.40 -3.89 35.16
C ALA A 131 0.63 -3.10 36.24
N ALA A 132 0.27 -1.83 35.95
CA ALA A 132 -0.37 -0.95 36.90
C ALA A 132 -1.89 -1.11 36.96
N ASP A 133 -2.56 -1.25 35.80
CA ASP A 133 -4.02 -1.24 35.68
C ASP A 133 -4.59 -2.43 34.88
N ALA A 134 -3.72 -3.36 34.46
CA ALA A 134 -4.07 -4.52 33.64
C ALA A 134 -4.74 -4.19 32.28
N THR A 135 -4.65 -2.94 31.80
CA THR A 135 -5.13 -2.59 30.46
C THR A 135 -4.30 -3.29 29.39
N PRO A 136 -4.93 -3.83 28.33
CA PRO A 136 -4.19 -4.43 27.23
C PRO A 136 -3.36 -3.36 26.49
N THR A 137 -2.06 -3.61 26.35
CA THR A 137 -1.12 -2.72 25.66
C THR A 137 -0.76 -3.24 24.29
N GLN A 138 -0.77 -4.58 24.10
CA GLN A 138 -0.44 -5.21 22.82
C GLN A 138 -1.20 -6.53 22.66
N TYR A 139 -1.49 -6.88 21.41
CA TYR A 139 -2.06 -8.16 21.01
C TYR A 139 -1.16 -8.77 19.94
N ALA A 140 -0.87 -10.07 20.07
CA ALA A 140 -0.14 -10.78 19.04
C ALA A 140 -0.60 -12.24 18.91
N ALA A 141 -0.50 -12.75 17.70
CA ALA A 141 -0.78 -14.12 17.34
C ALA A 141 0.49 -14.77 16.80
N THR A 142 0.81 -15.96 17.29
CA THR A 142 1.84 -16.82 16.72
C THR A 142 1.14 -17.76 15.73
N VAL A 143 1.51 -17.69 14.45
CA VAL A 143 0.94 -18.52 13.39
C VAL A 143 1.97 -19.45 12.80
N ILE A 144 1.52 -20.63 12.36
CA ILE A 144 2.32 -21.56 11.57
C ILE A 144 1.85 -21.45 10.13
N ILE A 145 2.79 -21.23 9.22
CA ILE A 145 2.57 -21.08 7.78
C ILE A 145 3.05 -22.36 7.10
N ASP A 146 2.18 -23.03 6.34
CA ASP A 146 2.44 -24.30 5.65
C ASP A 146 3.03 -25.41 6.57
N GLY A 147 2.67 -25.41 7.84
CA GLY A 147 3.20 -26.37 8.81
C GLY A 147 4.71 -26.25 9.09
N LYS A 148 5.39 -25.20 8.59
CA LYS A 148 6.87 -25.08 8.64
C LYS A 148 7.35 -23.81 9.29
N GLU A 149 6.91 -22.68 8.82
CA GLU A 149 7.37 -21.38 9.30
C GLU A 149 6.53 -20.93 10.48
N VAL A 150 7.17 -20.44 11.53
CA VAL A 150 6.50 -19.86 12.70
C VAL A 150 6.69 -18.37 12.64
N ALA A 151 5.60 -17.63 12.49
CA ALA A 151 5.59 -16.19 12.40
C ALA A 151 4.81 -15.58 13.57
N GLU A 152 5.28 -14.45 14.07
CA GLU A 152 4.54 -13.63 15.02
C GLU A 152 3.93 -12.44 14.30
N VAL A 153 2.63 -12.23 14.49
CA VAL A 153 1.85 -11.14 13.90
C VAL A 153 1.23 -10.35 15.04
N ALA A 154 1.69 -9.14 15.26
CA ALA A 154 1.16 -8.25 16.30
C ALA A 154 0.39 -7.08 15.69
N VAL A 155 -0.42 -6.42 16.52
CA VAL A 155 -1.11 -5.19 16.11
C VAL A 155 -0.05 -4.14 15.73
N ASN A 156 -0.19 -3.53 14.55
CA ASN A 156 0.75 -2.60 13.94
C ASN A 156 2.14 -3.16 13.59
N ALA A 157 2.35 -4.48 13.72
CA ALA A 157 3.56 -5.17 13.33
C ALA A 157 3.21 -6.41 12.49
N PRO A 158 2.91 -6.24 11.19
CA PRO A 158 2.55 -7.33 10.31
C PRO A 158 3.76 -8.23 10.02
N HIS A 159 3.47 -9.48 9.69
CA HIS A 159 4.48 -10.38 9.14
C HIS A 159 4.52 -10.27 7.61
N SER A 160 5.71 -10.04 7.06
CA SER A 160 5.89 -9.92 5.61
C SER A 160 6.26 -11.25 4.98
N MET A 161 5.43 -11.69 4.04
CA MET A 161 5.69 -12.88 3.21
C MET A 161 6.63 -12.57 2.02
N GLY A 162 7.05 -11.32 1.87
CA GLY A 162 7.82 -10.85 0.73
C GLY A 162 6.95 -10.51 -0.49
N LEU A 163 7.59 -9.97 -1.54
CA LEU A 163 6.94 -9.59 -2.82
C LEU A 163 5.71 -8.68 -2.69
N GLY A 164 5.59 -7.95 -1.58
CA GLY A 164 4.46 -7.05 -1.33
C GLY A 164 3.22 -7.76 -0.76
N GLU A 165 3.39 -8.91 -0.14
CA GLU A 165 2.35 -9.59 0.62
C GLU A 165 2.67 -9.51 2.12
N ASP A 166 1.73 -9.00 2.91
CA ASP A 166 1.86 -8.82 4.35
C ASP A 166 0.63 -9.40 5.07
N ILE A 167 0.85 -10.03 6.23
CA ILE A 167 -0.21 -10.61 7.06
C ILE A 167 -0.39 -9.73 8.30
N TYR A 168 -1.62 -9.26 8.53
CA TYR A 168 -2.02 -8.41 9.64
C TYR A 168 -2.95 -9.14 10.59
N LEU A 169 -2.84 -8.87 11.90
CA LEU A 169 -3.85 -9.22 12.88
C LEU A 169 -4.92 -8.13 12.92
N VAL A 170 -6.17 -8.50 12.60
CA VAL A 170 -7.29 -7.54 12.49
C VAL A 170 -8.22 -7.62 13.69
N ASP A 171 -8.59 -8.86 14.08
CA ASP A 171 -9.56 -9.09 15.14
C ASP A 171 -9.33 -10.47 15.78
N PHE A 172 -9.91 -10.70 16.95
CA PHE A 172 -9.86 -11.98 17.65
C PHE A 172 -11.13 -12.25 18.42
N HIS A 173 -11.46 -13.53 18.59
CA HIS A 173 -12.62 -13.96 19.35
C HIS A 173 -12.17 -14.60 20.66
N PRO A 174 -12.38 -13.92 21.82
CA PRO A 174 -12.15 -14.54 23.12
C PRO A 174 -13.27 -15.53 23.42
N GLU A 175 -12.90 -16.78 23.79
CA GLU A 175 -13.85 -17.75 24.31
C GLU A 175 -14.04 -17.57 25.82
N GLY A 176 -15.26 -17.18 26.23
CA GLY A 176 -15.64 -17.07 27.63
C GLY A 176 -14.92 -15.96 28.41
N SER A 177 -15.11 -15.93 29.73
CA SER A 177 -14.49 -14.96 30.65
C SER A 177 -13.00 -15.23 30.94
N GLY A 178 -12.43 -16.30 30.41
CA GLY A 178 -11.07 -16.76 30.71
C GLY A 178 -9.96 -16.16 29.82
N GLY A 179 -10.31 -15.38 28.79
CA GLY A 179 -9.33 -14.72 27.91
C GLY A 179 -8.58 -15.67 26.95
N ASN A 180 -8.96 -16.95 26.87
CA ASN A 180 -8.39 -17.86 25.88
C ASN A 180 -8.92 -17.50 24.47
N VAL A 181 -8.01 -17.28 23.54
CA VAL A 181 -8.34 -17.01 22.14
C VAL A 181 -8.03 -18.27 21.32
N ASN A 182 -9.07 -18.86 20.74
CA ASN A 182 -8.95 -20.06 19.90
C ASN A 182 -9.02 -19.74 18.40
N ALA A 183 -9.47 -18.53 18.05
CA ALA A 183 -9.50 -18.08 16.66
C ALA A 183 -9.25 -16.57 16.59
N CYS A 184 -8.60 -16.16 15.51
CA CYS A 184 -8.41 -14.75 15.17
C CYS A 184 -8.67 -14.51 13.68
N LEU A 185 -9.02 -13.27 13.35
CA LEU A 185 -9.19 -12.81 11.98
C LEU A 185 -7.88 -12.15 11.54
N MET A 186 -7.31 -12.69 10.47
CA MET A 186 -6.15 -12.10 9.82
C MET A 186 -6.53 -11.50 8.48
N MET A 187 -5.81 -10.49 8.06
CA MET A 187 -5.91 -9.90 6.73
C MET A 187 -4.58 -10.13 6.01
N VAL A 188 -4.68 -10.73 4.84
CA VAL A 188 -3.58 -10.85 3.90
C VAL A 188 -3.73 -9.73 2.89
N GLU A 189 -2.79 -8.80 2.90
CA GLU A 189 -2.75 -7.67 1.98
C GLU A 189 -1.69 -7.91 0.91
N ARG A 190 -2.12 -7.93 -0.36
CA ARG A 190 -1.25 -8.08 -1.52
C ARG A 190 -1.11 -6.74 -2.22
N GLN A 191 0.09 -6.21 -2.24
CA GLN A 191 0.45 -4.92 -2.82
C GLN A 191 1.59 -5.07 -3.84
N PRO A 192 1.34 -5.59 -5.05
CA PRO A 192 2.39 -5.86 -6.04
C PRO A 192 3.14 -4.60 -6.46
N MET A 193 2.53 -3.42 -6.32
CA MET A 193 3.13 -2.12 -6.66
C MET A 193 3.89 -1.46 -5.49
N LYS A 194 4.00 -2.08 -4.31
CA LYS A 194 4.71 -1.56 -3.13
C LYS A 194 6.18 -1.24 -3.45
N TYR A 195 6.92 -2.18 -4.02
CA TYR A 195 8.34 -1.97 -4.34
C TYR A 195 8.58 -0.99 -5.50
N PRO A 196 7.85 -1.04 -6.64
CA PRO A 196 7.92 0.01 -7.65
C PRO A 196 7.64 1.41 -7.10
N MET A 197 6.65 1.56 -6.20
CA MET A 197 6.36 2.83 -5.55
C MET A 197 7.52 3.30 -4.69
N LEU A 198 8.10 2.42 -3.85
CA LEU A 198 9.27 2.73 -3.02
C LEU A 198 10.48 3.13 -3.87
N ALA A 199 10.72 2.44 -4.99
CA ALA A 199 11.78 2.81 -5.94
C ALA A 199 11.54 4.19 -6.53
N GLY A 200 10.28 4.52 -6.89
CA GLY A 200 9.90 5.83 -7.38
C GLY A 200 10.18 6.95 -6.37
N LEU A 201 9.77 6.75 -5.12
CA LEU A 201 10.02 7.70 -4.02
C LEU A 201 11.52 7.86 -3.72
N SER A 202 12.28 6.77 -3.78
CA SER A 202 13.74 6.80 -3.60
C SER A 202 14.43 7.61 -4.70
N LEU A 203 14.04 7.40 -5.96
CA LEU A 203 14.54 8.17 -7.10
C LEU A 203 14.18 9.66 -6.98
N LEU A 204 12.96 9.97 -6.58
CA LEU A 204 12.51 11.35 -6.34
C LEU A 204 13.40 12.03 -5.30
N LEU A 205 13.64 11.37 -4.17
CA LEU A 205 14.47 11.90 -3.08
C LEU A 205 15.92 12.13 -3.53
N LEU A 206 16.52 11.14 -4.19
CA LEU A 206 17.88 11.25 -4.73
C LEU A 206 18.02 12.39 -5.75
N GLY A 207 17.05 12.52 -6.66
CA GLY A 207 17.01 13.60 -7.63
C GLY A 207 16.85 14.99 -6.99
N ALA A 208 16.04 15.10 -5.94
CA ALA A 208 15.85 16.31 -5.17
C ALA A 208 17.15 16.73 -4.45
N ILE A 209 17.79 15.80 -3.72
CA ILE A 209 19.06 16.06 -3.01
C ILE A 209 20.15 16.51 -3.99
N ALA A 210 20.25 15.86 -5.15
CA ALA A 210 21.23 16.22 -6.14
C ALA A 210 21.05 17.62 -6.74
N ARG A 211 19.82 18.14 -6.71
CA ARG A 211 19.53 19.52 -7.14
C ARG A 211 19.87 20.56 -6.09
N LEU A 212 19.79 20.23 -4.81
CA LEU A 212 20.15 21.15 -3.73
C LEU A 212 21.66 21.40 -3.65
N LYS A 213 22.48 20.50 -4.19
CA LYS A 213 23.94 20.60 -4.21
C LYS A 213 24.51 21.40 -5.41
N LYS A 214 23.63 21.86 -6.31
CA LYS A 214 23.99 22.70 -7.46
C LYS A 214 23.61 24.16 -7.22
#